data_5ee7db7a2a39d0fa4ccb927f95155fef
#
_entry.id   5ee7db7a2a39d0fa4ccb927f95155fef
#
_cell.length_a   1.000
_cell.length_b   1.000
_cell.length_c   1.000
_cell.angle_alpha   90.00
_cell.angle_beta   90.00
_cell.angle_gamma   90.00
#
_symmetry.space_group_name_H-M   'P 1'
#
loop_
_entity.id
_entity.type
_entity.pdbx_description
1 polymer ?
#
loop_
_entity_poly.entity_id
_entity_poly.type
_entity_poly.pdbx_seq_one_letter_code
_entity_poly.pdbx_strand_id
1 'polypeptide(L)'
;MSTEMITLALSKGRIFEETVPLLKAAGIEVLDDPEKSRKLILATNQPHVRLLVVRATDVPTYVQYGGADLGITGKDTLLEHGSQGLYQPLDLQIAKCRISVAVRADFDYASAVKQGSRLKVATKYVAIAREFFASKGVHVDLIKLYGSMELAPLVGLADAIVDLVSTCLLYTSPSPRD
;
A
#
# COMPACT_ATOMS: atom_id res chain seq x y z
N MET A 1 10.67 -1.11 -37.89
CA MET A 1 10.76 -0.31 -36.67
C MET A 1 10.43 -1.25 -35.53
N SER A 2 11.39 -1.56 -34.66
CA SER A 2 11.11 -2.37 -33.47
C SER A 2 10.26 -1.53 -32.55
N THR A 3 9.02 -1.92 -32.32
CA THR A 3 8.14 -1.29 -31.35
C THR A 3 8.74 -1.61 -29.99
N GLU A 4 9.18 -0.60 -29.22
CA GLU A 4 9.69 -0.80 -27.88
C GLU A 4 8.60 -1.44 -26.99
N MET A 5 9.02 -2.42 -26.20
CA MET A 5 8.13 -3.12 -25.28
C MET A 5 7.85 -2.24 -24.06
N ILE A 6 6.59 -1.95 -23.80
CA ILE A 6 6.13 -1.23 -22.61
C ILE A 6 5.77 -2.24 -21.53
N THR A 7 6.42 -2.12 -20.39
CA THR A 7 6.16 -2.95 -19.20
C THR A 7 5.46 -2.12 -18.13
N LEU A 8 4.24 -2.52 -17.76
CA LEU A 8 3.44 -1.91 -16.71
C LEU A 8 3.47 -2.79 -15.44
N ALA A 9 4.10 -2.32 -14.38
CA ALA A 9 4.16 -3.02 -13.09
C ALA A 9 2.94 -2.70 -12.23
N LEU A 10 2.34 -3.74 -11.62
CA LEU A 10 1.25 -3.60 -10.66
C LEU A 10 1.18 -4.81 -9.72
N SER A 11 0.43 -4.68 -8.62
CA SER A 11 0.23 -5.77 -7.66
C SER A 11 -1.08 -6.50 -7.89
N LYS A 12 -1.16 -7.75 -7.44
CA LYS A 12 -2.43 -8.51 -7.35
C LYS A 12 -3.43 -7.85 -6.39
N GLY A 13 -4.64 -8.36 -6.38
CA GLY A 13 -5.73 -7.93 -5.51
C GLY A 13 -6.42 -6.66 -6.02
N ARG A 14 -6.94 -5.88 -5.10
CA ARG A 14 -7.82 -4.74 -5.38
C ARG A 14 -7.26 -3.75 -6.43
N ILE A 15 -5.97 -3.44 -6.38
CA ILE A 15 -5.31 -2.58 -7.38
C ILE A 15 -5.46 -3.18 -8.78
N PHE A 16 -5.19 -4.49 -8.93
CA PHE A 16 -5.33 -5.18 -10.20
C PHE A 16 -6.79 -5.18 -10.67
N GLU A 17 -7.71 -5.58 -9.80
CA GLU A 17 -9.15 -5.68 -10.11
C GLU A 17 -9.74 -4.35 -10.58
N GLU A 18 -9.40 -3.25 -9.92
CA GLU A 18 -9.88 -1.91 -10.28
C GLU A 18 -9.12 -1.30 -11.47
N THR A 19 -7.91 -1.80 -11.78
CA THR A 19 -7.10 -1.34 -12.94
C THR A 19 -7.58 -1.99 -14.25
N VAL A 20 -7.97 -3.26 -14.23
CA VAL A 20 -8.39 -3.99 -15.45
C VAL A 20 -9.46 -3.27 -16.26
N PRO A 21 -10.55 -2.74 -15.66
CA PRO A 21 -11.54 -1.96 -16.40
C PRO A 21 -10.98 -0.71 -17.08
N LEU A 22 -10.01 -0.03 -16.45
CA LEU A 22 -9.35 1.15 -17.01
C LEU A 22 -8.47 0.79 -18.21
N LEU A 23 -7.71 -0.30 -18.10
CA LEU A 23 -6.92 -0.82 -19.22
C LEU A 23 -7.82 -1.21 -20.39
N LYS A 24 -8.94 -1.89 -20.12
CA LYS A 24 -9.92 -2.26 -21.14
C LYS A 24 -10.51 -1.03 -21.83
N ALA A 25 -10.83 0.03 -21.07
CA ALA A 25 -11.31 1.29 -21.64
C ALA A 25 -10.24 1.96 -22.55
N ALA A 26 -8.95 1.73 -22.27
CA ALA A 26 -7.84 2.15 -23.12
C ALA A 26 -7.52 1.17 -24.26
N GLY A 27 -8.34 0.13 -24.48
CA GLY A 27 -8.12 -0.88 -25.54
C GLY A 27 -7.04 -1.92 -25.22
N ILE A 28 -6.67 -2.05 -23.95
CA ILE A 28 -5.68 -3.04 -23.48
C ILE A 28 -6.41 -4.13 -22.70
N GLU A 29 -6.41 -5.34 -23.25
CA GLU A 29 -7.03 -6.51 -22.61
C GLU A 29 -5.94 -7.48 -22.13
N VAL A 30 -6.04 -7.89 -20.87
CA VAL A 30 -5.14 -8.88 -20.26
C VAL A 30 -5.59 -10.27 -20.72
N LEU A 31 -4.67 -11.04 -21.31
CA LEU A 31 -5.00 -12.35 -21.86
C LEU A 31 -4.94 -13.49 -20.85
N ASP A 32 -4.17 -13.32 -19.78
CA ASP A 32 -4.04 -14.30 -18.70
C ASP A 32 -4.82 -13.84 -17.48
N ASP A 33 -5.51 -14.74 -16.79
CA ASP A 33 -6.12 -14.48 -15.47
C ASP A 33 -5.04 -14.59 -14.38
N PRO A 34 -4.67 -13.50 -13.69
CA PRO A 34 -3.61 -13.50 -12.70
C PRO A 34 -3.95 -14.31 -11.45
N GLU A 35 -5.24 -14.52 -11.14
CA GLU A 35 -5.67 -15.32 -10.01
C GLU A 35 -5.46 -16.82 -10.28
N LYS A 36 -5.63 -17.24 -11.53
CA LYS A 36 -5.47 -18.64 -11.96
C LYS A 36 -4.07 -18.94 -12.47
N SER A 37 -3.37 -17.92 -12.94
CA SER A 37 -2.02 -18.05 -13.49
C SER A 37 -0.95 -17.83 -12.42
N ARG A 38 0.09 -18.68 -12.44
CA ARG A 38 1.32 -18.46 -11.68
C ARG A 38 2.31 -17.54 -12.38
N LYS A 39 1.98 -17.09 -13.59
CA LYS A 39 2.84 -16.19 -14.36
C LYS A 39 2.92 -14.84 -13.65
N LEU A 40 4.10 -14.27 -13.63
CA LEU A 40 4.36 -12.91 -13.13
C LEU A 40 4.44 -11.88 -14.25
N ILE A 41 4.59 -12.35 -15.51
CA ILE A 41 4.53 -11.52 -16.71
C ILE A 41 3.30 -11.98 -17.49
N LEU A 42 2.35 -11.07 -17.68
CA LEU A 42 1.09 -11.32 -18.37
C LEU A 42 1.10 -10.60 -19.73
N ALA A 43 0.71 -11.34 -20.76
CA ALA A 43 0.53 -10.78 -22.09
C ALA A 43 -0.80 -10.01 -22.18
N THR A 44 -0.83 -9.07 -23.11
CA THR A 44 -2.06 -8.34 -23.46
C THR A 44 -2.38 -8.54 -24.95
N ASN A 45 -3.56 -8.08 -25.38
CA ASN A 45 -3.94 -8.03 -26.79
C ASN A 45 -3.06 -7.09 -27.61
N GLN A 46 -2.25 -6.24 -26.95
CA GLN A 46 -1.29 -5.34 -27.58
C GLN A 46 0.11 -5.99 -27.53
N PRO A 47 0.71 -6.43 -28.65
CA PRO A 47 1.96 -7.21 -28.65
C PRO A 47 3.16 -6.50 -28.00
N HIS A 48 3.10 -5.17 -27.93
CA HIS A 48 4.14 -4.31 -27.36
C HIS A 48 3.86 -3.86 -25.93
N VAL A 49 2.78 -4.37 -25.30
CA VAL A 49 2.41 -4.05 -23.91
C VAL A 49 2.32 -5.34 -23.10
N ARG A 50 2.99 -5.37 -21.97
CA ARG A 50 2.91 -6.47 -21.00
C ARG A 50 2.73 -5.94 -19.57
N LEU A 51 2.11 -6.77 -18.74
CA LEU A 51 1.98 -6.47 -17.32
C LEU A 51 3.02 -7.27 -16.53
N LEU A 52 3.65 -6.63 -15.56
CA LEU A 52 4.53 -7.25 -14.57
C LEU A 52 3.85 -7.26 -13.22
N VAL A 53 3.55 -8.46 -12.70
CA VAL A 53 2.85 -8.63 -11.43
C VAL A 53 3.87 -8.82 -10.31
N VAL A 54 3.99 -7.83 -9.43
CA VAL A 54 4.94 -7.82 -8.31
C VAL A 54 4.22 -7.39 -7.02
N ARG A 55 4.91 -7.39 -5.89
CA ARG A 55 4.36 -6.86 -4.64
C ARG A 55 4.16 -5.35 -4.75
N ALA A 56 3.09 -4.83 -4.15
CA ALA A 56 2.78 -3.40 -4.20
C ALA A 56 3.96 -2.52 -3.74
N THR A 57 4.69 -2.94 -2.72
CA THR A 57 5.88 -2.25 -2.20
C THR A 57 7.05 -2.22 -3.16
N ASP A 58 7.11 -3.15 -4.10
CA ASP A 58 8.21 -3.29 -5.04
C ASP A 58 7.95 -2.53 -6.36
N VAL A 59 6.69 -2.21 -6.67
CA VAL A 59 6.31 -1.49 -7.91
C VAL A 59 7.13 -0.22 -8.11
N PRO A 60 7.25 0.69 -7.12
CA PRO A 60 8.05 1.91 -7.29
C PRO A 60 9.52 1.62 -7.61
N THR A 61 10.10 0.59 -6.97
CA THR A 61 11.49 0.19 -7.20
C THR A 61 11.70 -0.33 -8.63
N TYR A 62 10.77 -1.15 -9.14
CA TYR A 62 10.87 -1.64 -10.52
C TYR A 62 10.83 -0.51 -11.53
N VAL A 63 10.02 0.52 -11.32
CA VAL A 63 9.97 1.69 -12.20
C VAL A 63 11.22 2.53 -12.05
N GLN A 64 11.64 2.82 -10.82
CA GLN A 64 12.79 3.66 -10.52
C GLN A 64 14.09 3.14 -11.16
N TYR A 65 14.27 1.82 -11.20
CA TYR A 65 15.46 1.18 -11.75
C TYR A 65 15.28 0.63 -13.16
N GLY A 66 14.21 1.00 -13.87
CA GLY A 66 13.98 0.65 -15.27
C GLY A 66 13.59 -0.81 -15.53
N GLY A 67 13.18 -1.55 -14.50
CA GLY A 67 12.59 -2.88 -14.64
C GLY A 67 11.16 -2.85 -15.19
N ALA A 68 10.50 -1.71 -15.07
CA ALA A 68 9.24 -1.39 -15.70
C ALA A 68 9.22 0.08 -16.14
N ASP A 69 8.47 0.38 -17.20
CA ASP A 69 8.34 1.74 -17.74
C ASP A 69 7.31 2.56 -16.95
N LEU A 70 6.26 1.88 -16.49
CA LEU A 70 5.16 2.45 -15.74
C LEU A 70 4.81 1.55 -14.54
N GLY A 71 4.20 2.14 -13.52
CA GLY A 71 3.71 1.40 -12.36
C GLY A 71 2.36 1.91 -11.87
N ILE A 72 1.50 1.00 -11.42
CA ILE A 72 0.26 1.32 -10.73
C ILE A 72 0.35 0.78 -9.31
N THR A 73 0.32 1.68 -8.35
CA THR A 73 0.44 1.35 -6.92
C THR A 73 -0.33 2.33 -6.05
N GLY A 74 -0.52 2.00 -4.79
CA GLY A 74 -1.17 2.89 -3.83
C GLY A 74 -0.34 4.13 -3.53
N LYS A 75 -1.00 5.25 -3.31
CA LYS A 75 -0.36 6.51 -2.91
C LYS A 75 0.38 6.37 -1.57
N ASP A 76 -0.14 5.54 -0.67
CA ASP A 76 0.50 5.13 0.58
C ASP A 76 1.89 4.53 0.35
N THR A 77 1.98 3.63 -0.64
CA THR A 77 3.24 2.98 -1.02
C THR A 77 4.23 3.99 -1.60
N LEU A 78 3.77 4.91 -2.45
CA LEU A 78 4.63 5.96 -3.01
C LEU A 78 5.14 6.92 -1.94
N LEU A 79 4.30 7.31 -1.00
CA LEU A 79 4.68 8.19 0.13
C LEU A 79 5.71 7.51 1.04
N GLU A 80 5.52 6.21 1.34
CA GLU A 80 6.47 5.45 2.18
C GLU A 80 7.80 5.19 1.46
N HIS A 81 7.76 4.94 0.13
CA HIS A 81 8.96 4.72 -0.68
C HIS A 81 9.81 6.00 -0.83
N GLY A 82 9.14 7.14 -0.86
CA GLY A 82 9.75 8.42 -1.26
C GLY A 82 9.68 8.66 -2.76
N SER A 83 9.53 9.92 -3.14
CA SER A 83 9.25 10.30 -4.54
C SER A 83 10.50 10.56 -5.39
N GLN A 84 11.70 10.23 -4.92
CA GLN A 84 12.93 10.49 -5.67
C GLN A 84 12.99 9.64 -6.94
N GLY A 85 13.15 10.30 -8.08
CA GLY A 85 13.31 9.63 -9.39
C GLY A 85 12.01 9.05 -9.96
N LEU A 86 10.86 9.38 -9.39
CA LEU A 86 9.55 8.94 -9.86
C LEU A 86 8.65 10.13 -10.19
N TYR A 87 7.86 9.99 -11.26
CA TYR A 87 6.81 10.92 -11.62
C TYR A 87 5.44 10.30 -11.39
N GLN A 88 4.50 11.09 -10.93
CA GLN A 88 3.10 10.69 -10.73
C GLN A 88 2.22 11.44 -11.73
N PRO A 89 2.12 10.98 -12.99
CA PRO A 89 1.44 11.74 -14.04
C PRO A 89 -0.08 11.72 -13.90
N LEU A 90 -0.65 10.70 -13.24
CA LEU A 90 -2.08 10.49 -13.17
C LEU A 90 -2.50 9.85 -11.84
N ASP A 91 -3.52 10.42 -11.19
CA ASP A 91 -4.26 9.78 -10.11
C ASP A 91 -5.46 9.03 -10.71
N LEU A 92 -5.41 7.71 -10.64
CA LEU A 92 -6.46 6.83 -11.17
C LEU A 92 -7.74 6.84 -10.33
N GLN A 93 -7.70 7.39 -9.12
CA GLN A 93 -8.81 7.47 -8.16
C GLN A 93 -9.46 6.13 -7.82
N ILE A 94 -8.72 5.05 -7.93
CA ILE A 94 -9.10 3.68 -7.56
C ILE A 94 -8.60 3.31 -6.17
N ALA A 95 -9.10 2.22 -5.61
CA ALA A 95 -8.67 1.62 -4.36
C ALA A 95 -8.56 2.63 -3.21
N LYS A 96 -9.49 3.58 -3.10
CA LYS A 96 -9.47 4.65 -2.10
C LYS A 96 -9.42 4.09 -0.68
N CYS A 97 -8.48 4.60 0.10
CA CYS A 97 -8.27 4.25 1.50
C CYS A 97 -7.75 5.47 2.26
N ARG A 98 -7.62 5.34 3.56
CA ARG A 98 -6.94 6.32 4.42
C ARG A 98 -5.97 5.61 5.36
N ILE A 99 -4.90 6.28 5.74
CA ILE A 99 -4.02 5.85 6.82
C ILE A 99 -4.56 6.43 8.12
N SER A 100 -4.65 5.60 9.16
CA SER A 100 -5.18 6.00 10.47
C SER A 100 -4.33 5.43 11.59
N VAL A 101 -4.29 6.16 12.70
CA VAL A 101 -3.80 5.64 13.97
C VAL A 101 -4.96 4.89 14.64
N ALA A 102 -4.71 3.67 15.09
CA ALA A 102 -5.68 2.89 15.86
C ALA A 102 -5.05 2.39 17.16
N VAL A 103 -5.85 2.36 18.20
CA VAL A 103 -5.49 1.85 19.53
C VAL A 103 -6.58 0.90 20.02
N ARG A 104 -6.27 0.10 21.03
CA ARG A 104 -7.31 -0.69 21.71
C ARG A 104 -8.35 0.22 22.33
N ALA A 105 -9.58 -0.26 22.44
CA ALA A 105 -10.69 0.53 22.98
C ALA A 105 -10.50 0.90 24.48
N ASP A 106 -9.70 0.11 25.18
CA ASP A 106 -9.36 0.31 26.60
C ASP A 106 -8.12 1.19 26.82
N PHE A 107 -7.45 1.63 25.76
CA PHE A 107 -6.24 2.45 25.83
C PHE A 107 -6.58 3.95 25.75
N ASP A 108 -6.22 4.71 26.78
CA ASP A 108 -6.41 6.17 26.79
C ASP A 108 -5.26 6.89 26.06
N TYR A 109 -5.41 6.97 24.75
CA TYR A 109 -4.45 7.64 23.86
C TYR A 109 -4.27 9.12 24.22
N ALA A 110 -5.35 9.82 24.55
CA ALA A 110 -5.31 11.25 24.81
C ALA A 110 -4.50 11.57 26.07
N SER A 111 -4.69 10.80 27.13
CA SER A 111 -3.92 10.94 28.37
C SER A 111 -2.44 10.57 28.19
N ALA A 112 -2.16 9.50 27.45
CA ALA A 112 -0.79 9.08 27.17
C ALA A 112 0.00 10.15 26.39
N VAL A 113 -0.62 10.78 25.40
CA VAL A 113 -0.01 11.88 24.63
C VAL A 113 0.21 13.11 25.50
N LYS A 114 -0.79 13.51 26.31
CA LYS A 114 -0.68 14.69 27.20
C LYS A 114 0.41 14.53 28.26
N GLN A 115 0.62 13.34 28.74
CA GLN A 115 1.66 13.03 29.74
C GLN A 115 3.07 12.96 29.13
N GLY A 116 3.20 13.12 27.80
CA GLY A 116 4.47 13.00 27.10
C GLY A 116 5.03 11.57 27.08
N SER A 117 4.16 10.58 27.26
CA SER A 117 4.54 9.17 27.20
C SER A 117 5.09 8.83 25.83
N ARG A 118 6.14 8.01 25.80
CA ARG A 118 6.70 7.51 24.56
C ARG A 118 5.91 6.29 24.11
N LEU A 119 5.12 6.46 23.05
CA LEU A 119 4.25 5.42 22.53
C LEU A 119 5.01 4.45 21.62
N LYS A 120 4.78 3.15 21.80
CA LYS A 120 5.22 2.12 20.84
C LYS A 120 4.16 1.98 19.75
N VAL A 121 4.56 2.20 18.50
CA VAL A 121 3.65 2.18 17.35
C VAL A 121 4.11 1.17 16.33
N ALA A 122 3.30 0.14 16.07
CA ALA A 122 3.59 -0.85 15.04
C ALA A 122 2.98 -0.43 13.70
N THR A 123 3.78 -0.51 12.64
CA THR A 123 3.33 -0.12 11.30
C THR A 123 4.26 -0.65 10.21
N LYS A 124 3.74 -0.79 9.01
CA LYS A 124 4.57 -0.94 7.80
C LYS A 124 4.95 0.41 7.19
N TYR A 125 4.27 1.48 7.59
CA TYR A 125 4.42 2.84 7.08
C TYR A 125 5.28 3.70 8.01
N VAL A 126 6.54 3.33 8.16
CA VAL A 126 7.46 3.93 9.15
C VAL A 126 7.77 5.39 8.83
N ALA A 127 8.00 5.73 7.55
CA ALA A 127 8.29 7.10 7.14
C ALA A 127 7.08 8.02 7.35
N ILE A 128 5.90 7.58 6.89
CA ILE A 128 4.65 8.32 7.05
C ILE A 128 4.31 8.51 8.55
N ALA A 129 4.42 7.45 9.35
CA ALA A 129 4.13 7.51 10.78
C ALA A 129 5.08 8.46 11.50
N ARG A 130 6.38 8.43 11.18
CA ARG A 130 7.38 9.32 11.77
C ARG A 130 7.05 10.79 11.52
N GLU A 131 6.75 11.13 10.27
CA GLU A 131 6.39 12.50 9.89
C GLU A 131 5.10 12.95 10.57
N PHE A 132 4.07 12.09 10.59
CA PHE A 132 2.80 12.38 11.24
C PHE A 132 2.96 12.66 12.73
N PHE A 133 3.61 11.78 13.49
CA PHE A 133 3.79 11.97 14.93
C PHE A 133 4.71 13.15 15.25
N ALA A 134 5.76 13.36 14.45
CA ALA A 134 6.61 14.53 14.59
C ALA A 134 5.83 15.85 14.39
N SER A 135 4.94 15.91 13.39
CA SER A 135 4.07 17.07 13.16
C SER A 135 3.10 17.36 14.30
N LYS A 136 2.79 16.35 15.11
CA LYS A 136 1.92 16.46 16.30
C LYS A 136 2.70 16.66 17.60
N GLY A 137 4.03 16.65 17.57
CA GLY A 137 4.88 16.74 18.75
C GLY A 137 4.78 15.51 19.66
N VAL A 138 4.39 14.35 19.12
CA VAL A 138 4.25 13.09 19.87
C VAL A 138 5.50 12.24 19.72
N HIS A 139 6.07 11.82 20.84
CA HIS A 139 7.22 10.93 20.86
C HIS A 139 6.79 9.47 20.66
N VAL A 140 7.36 8.81 19.66
CA VAL A 140 7.02 7.42 19.33
C VAL A 140 8.26 6.56 19.12
N ASP A 141 8.16 5.29 19.48
CA ASP A 141 9.05 4.22 19.05
C ASP A 141 8.35 3.42 17.95
N LEU A 142 8.86 3.53 16.74
CA LEU A 142 8.27 2.88 15.57
C LEU A 142 8.81 1.46 15.42
N ILE A 143 7.90 0.50 15.41
CA ILE A 143 8.19 -0.93 15.22
C ILE A 143 7.72 -1.31 13.83
N LYS A 144 8.66 -1.63 12.93
CA LYS A 144 8.33 -2.02 11.57
C LYS A 144 7.82 -3.45 11.53
N LEU A 145 6.60 -3.61 11.03
CA LEU A 145 5.99 -4.89 10.68
C LEU A 145 5.63 -4.92 9.20
N TYR A 146 5.49 -6.12 8.64
CA TYR A 146 5.15 -6.30 7.23
C TYR A 146 3.70 -6.73 7.00
N GLY A 147 2.99 -7.09 8.06
CA GLY A 147 1.57 -7.48 8.06
C GLY A 147 1.08 -7.76 9.47
N SER A 148 -0.22 -8.04 9.60
CA SER A 148 -0.89 -8.39 10.87
C SER A 148 -0.62 -7.38 11.99
N MET A 149 -0.64 -6.08 11.66
CA MET A 149 -0.40 -5.00 12.62
C MET A 149 -1.39 -5.03 13.76
N GLU A 150 -2.63 -5.45 13.51
CA GLU A 150 -3.72 -5.56 14.48
C GLU A 150 -3.40 -6.47 15.67
N LEU A 151 -2.49 -7.43 15.49
CA LEU A 151 -2.05 -8.31 16.56
C LEU A 151 -1.08 -7.64 17.55
N ALA A 152 -0.35 -6.63 17.12
CA ALA A 152 0.70 -6.02 17.92
C ALA A 152 0.20 -5.45 19.27
N PRO A 153 -0.94 -4.70 19.34
CA PRO A 153 -1.49 -4.27 20.61
C PRO A 153 -2.06 -5.42 21.45
N LEU A 154 -2.54 -6.48 20.82
CA LEU A 154 -3.14 -7.61 21.53
C LEU A 154 -2.09 -8.44 22.30
N VAL A 155 -0.89 -8.53 21.77
CA VAL A 155 0.23 -9.25 22.40
C VAL A 155 1.16 -8.34 23.22
N GLY A 156 0.79 -7.07 23.39
CA GLY A 156 1.57 -6.10 24.16
C GLY A 156 2.87 -5.62 23.48
N LEU A 157 3.00 -5.84 22.16
CA LEU A 157 4.16 -5.37 21.40
C LEU A 157 4.12 -3.85 21.17
N ALA A 158 2.94 -3.29 20.98
CA ALA A 158 2.74 -1.87 20.70
C ALA A 158 1.50 -1.34 21.42
N ASP A 159 1.48 -0.02 21.67
CA ASP A 159 0.34 0.70 22.26
C ASP A 159 -0.66 1.11 21.17
N ALA A 160 -0.15 1.38 19.97
CA ALA A 160 -0.92 1.82 18.82
C ALA A 160 -0.42 1.18 17.52
N ILE A 161 -1.24 1.24 16.51
CA ILE A 161 -0.86 0.88 15.13
C ILE A 161 -1.13 2.04 14.18
N VAL A 162 -0.39 2.10 13.08
CA VAL A 162 -0.70 2.94 11.92
C VAL A 162 -0.89 2.03 10.73
N ASP A 163 -2.11 1.98 10.22
CA ASP A 163 -2.46 1.11 9.09
C ASP A 163 -3.51 1.74 8.19
N LEU A 164 -3.71 1.10 7.03
CA LEU A 164 -4.76 1.47 6.09
C LEU A 164 -6.13 1.10 6.63
N VAL A 165 -7.03 2.05 6.53
CA VAL A 165 -8.45 1.86 6.74
C VAL A 165 -9.15 2.03 5.40
N SER A 166 -9.63 0.94 4.83
CA SER A 166 -10.64 1.01 3.77
C SER A 166 -12.00 0.83 4.42
N THR A 167 -12.98 1.55 3.92
CA THR A 167 -14.34 1.57 4.48
C THR A 167 -15.02 0.20 4.60
N CYS A 168 -14.49 -0.85 3.99
CA CYS A 168 -15.01 -2.22 4.07
C CYS A 168 -14.24 -3.14 5.02
N LEU A 169 -12.93 -2.99 5.19
CA LEU A 169 -12.12 -3.96 5.93
C LEU A 169 -12.23 -3.84 7.45
N LEU A 170 -12.50 -2.66 8.00
CA LEU A 170 -12.68 -2.50 9.45
C LEU A 170 -14.05 -2.96 9.95
N TYR A 171 -15.05 -3.05 9.08
CA TYR A 171 -16.37 -3.59 9.45
C TYR A 171 -16.47 -5.09 9.30
N THR A 172 -15.56 -5.72 8.56
CA THR A 172 -15.54 -7.18 8.33
C THR A 172 -14.43 -7.90 9.08
N SER A 173 -13.48 -7.18 9.65
CA SER A 173 -12.56 -7.78 10.62
C SER A 173 -13.36 -8.13 11.87
N PRO A 174 -13.30 -9.39 12.36
CA PRO A 174 -13.94 -9.74 13.61
C PRO A 174 -13.46 -8.75 14.68
N SER A 175 -14.41 -8.12 15.33
CA SER A 175 -14.11 -7.24 16.46
C SER A 175 -13.36 -8.08 17.49
N PRO A 176 -12.26 -7.60 18.09
CA PRO A 176 -11.61 -8.32 19.19
C PRO A 176 -12.52 -8.50 20.43
N ARG A 177 -13.80 -8.32 20.26
CA ARG A 177 -14.83 -8.44 21.31
C ARG A 177 -15.63 -9.73 21.23
N ASP A 178 -15.35 -10.61 20.25
CA ASP A 178 -15.97 -11.94 20.17
C ASP A 178 -14.97 -13.02 20.60
#